data_7acb22cb40546f2fa888b848cf077737
#
_entry.id   7acb22cb40546f2fa888b848cf077737
#
_cell.length_a   1.000
_cell.length_b   1.000
_cell.length_c   1.000
_cell.angle_alpha   90.00
_cell.angle_beta   90.00
_cell.angle_gamma   90.00
#
_symmetry.space_group_name_H-M   'P 1'
#
loop_
_entity.id
_entity.type
_entity.pdbx_description
1 polymer ?
#
loop_
_entity_poly.entity_id
_entity_poly.type
_entity_poly.pdbx_seq_one_letter_code
_entity_poly.pdbx_strand_id
1 'polypeptide(L)'
;MSEGKRPPVPSSRAVLSTIASISIAGVALAGCSFFDPEPSGLGSDEDLVVETSEVPQYQPEDTDDELVTGDLTNPVEDEGYGVTWWNQGVYQDNITGSVLTIKVRNNNDLPLPADAISDPVLEVADGNGGWTGIDLLPYDPEVNTNLMAPGLDRPLGAGATTNLQYRFDVAPGNLWNARLSIGNVVWEGNMNL
;
A
#
# COMPACT_ATOMS: atom_id res chain seq x y z
N MET A 1 -43.38 -26.50 -21.98
CA MET A 1 -43.18 -26.71 -20.53
C MET A 1 -41.84 -27.44 -20.37
N SER A 2 -40.78 -26.71 -20.03
CA SER A 2 -39.46 -27.28 -19.75
C SER A 2 -38.96 -26.58 -18.48
N GLU A 3 -38.98 -27.33 -17.38
CA GLU A 3 -38.52 -26.89 -16.06
C GLU A 3 -36.99 -26.81 -16.04
N GLY A 4 -36.48 -25.62 -15.93
CA GLY A 4 -35.06 -25.33 -15.74
C GLY A 4 -34.63 -25.62 -14.30
N LYS A 5 -33.89 -26.70 -14.10
CA LYS A 5 -33.30 -27.13 -12.85
C LYS A 5 -32.13 -26.20 -12.47
N ARG A 6 -32.27 -25.44 -11.38
CA ARG A 6 -31.21 -24.60 -10.81
C ARG A 6 -30.14 -25.49 -10.14
N PRO A 7 -28.86 -25.17 -10.30
CA PRO A 7 -27.80 -25.85 -9.56
C PRO A 7 -27.75 -25.39 -8.09
N PRO A 8 -27.29 -26.25 -7.16
CA PRO A 8 -27.22 -25.95 -5.73
C PRO A 8 -26.07 -24.99 -5.39
N VAL A 9 -26.34 -24.07 -4.49
CA VAL A 9 -25.38 -23.12 -3.90
C VAL A 9 -24.45 -23.88 -2.93
N PRO A 10 -23.11 -23.72 -3.01
CA PRO A 10 -22.22 -24.32 -2.04
C PRO A 10 -22.28 -23.56 -0.71
N SER A 11 -22.50 -24.32 0.37
CA SER A 11 -22.51 -23.83 1.75
C SER A 11 -21.10 -23.43 2.21
N SER A 12 -20.97 -22.21 2.71
CA SER A 12 -19.76 -21.69 3.36
C SER A 12 -19.42 -22.53 4.61
N ARG A 13 -18.29 -23.19 4.59
CA ARG A 13 -17.69 -23.79 5.78
C ARG A 13 -16.86 -22.73 6.50
N ALA A 14 -17.29 -22.38 7.71
CA ALA A 14 -16.51 -21.57 8.63
C ALA A 14 -15.22 -22.33 9.01
N VAL A 15 -14.08 -21.71 8.72
CA VAL A 15 -12.78 -22.19 9.19
C VAL A 15 -12.50 -21.52 10.53
N LEU A 16 -12.54 -22.31 11.60
CA LEU A 16 -12.06 -21.87 12.93
C LEU A 16 -10.53 -21.79 12.88
N SER A 17 -10.00 -20.59 12.97
CA SER A 17 -8.57 -20.37 13.15
C SER A 17 -8.19 -20.59 14.62
N THR A 18 -7.43 -21.65 14.87
CA THR A 18 -6.84 -21.95 16.16
C THR A 18 -5.61 -21.06 16.36
N ILE A 19 -5.64 -20.17 17.34
CA ILE A 19 -4.50 -19.35 17.75
C ILE A 19 -3.54 -20.25 18.54
N ALA A 20 -2.38 -20.53 17.96
CA ALA A 20 -1.29 -21.22 18.65
C ALA A 20 -0.45 -20.18 19.41
N SER A 21 -0.53 -20.22 20.74
CA SER A 21 0.32 -19.43 21.63
C SER A 21 1.74 -20.00 21.64
N ILE A 22 2.72 -19.26 21.12
CA ILE A 22 4.13 -19.60 21.21
C ILE A 22 4.68 -19.03 22.50
N SER A 23 4.97 -19.91 23.48
CA SER A 23 5.69 -19.59 24.70
C SER A 23 7.20 -19.51 24.40
N ILE A 24 7.79 -18.33 24.50
CA ILE A 24 9.24 -18.14 24.38
C ILE A 24 9.87 -18.48 25.74
N ALA A 25 10.60 -19.57 25.80
CA ALA A 25 11.40 -19.95 26.94
C ALA A 25 12.62 -19.03 27.04
N GLY A 26 12.77 -18.37 28.19
CA GLY A 26 13.91 -17.50 28.49
C GLY A 26 15.21 -18.28 28.60
N VAL A 27 16.22 -17.84 27.85
CA VAL A 27 17.61 -18.30 28.02
C VAL A 27 18.25 -17.45 29.11
N ALA A 28 18.50 -18.05 30.27
CA ALA A 28 19.29 -17.46 31.33
C ALA A 28 20.77 -17.49 30.93
N LEU A 29 21.35 -16.35 30.61
CA LEU A 29 22.81 -16.19 30.48
C LEU A 29 23.40 -16.04 31.89
N ALA A 30 24.09 -17.10 32.36
CA ALA A 30 24.93 -17.04 33.52
C ALA A 30 26.17 -16.22 33.19
N GLY A 31 26.20 -14.97 33.57
CA GLY A 31 27.35 -14.09 33.51
C GLY A 31 28.27 -14.33 34.70
N CYS A 32 29.54 -14.60 34.46
CA CYS A 32 30.59 -14.79 35.42
C CYS A 32 30.81 -13.52 36.26
N SER A 33 30.58 -13.63 37.57
CA SER A 33 30.99 -12.66 38.57
C SER A 33 32.48 -12.83 38.85
N PHE A 34 33.29 -11.90 38.33
CA PHE A 34 34.62 -11.62 38.77
C PHE A 34 34.80 -10.11 38.91
N PHE A 35 34.37 -9.59 40.02
CA PHE A 35 34.94 -8.40 40.68
C PHE A 35 34.09 -8.16 41.94
N ASP A 36 34.74 -8.45 43.04
CA ASP A 36 34.28 -8.06 44.36
C ASP A 36 34.84 -6.66 44.62
N PRO A 37 34.07 -5.59 44.63
CA PRO A 37 34.44 -4.34 45.23
C PRO A 37 33.66 -4.19 46.54
N GLU A 38 34.34 -3.87 47.59
CA GLU A 38 33.83 -3.54 48.92
C GLU A 38 32.61 -2.62 48.88
N PRO A 39 31.74 -2.74 49.90
CA PRO A 39 30.50 -1.96 49.96
C PRO A 39 30.78 -0.55 50.43
N SER A 40 31.10 0.38 49.55
CA SER A 40 30.92 1.80 49.80
C SER A 40 29.49 2.17 49.46
N GLY A 41 28.69 2.27 50.55
CA GLY A 41 27.29 2.65 50.46
C GLY A 41 27.09 4.00 49.82
N LEU A 42 26.30 4.01 48.80
CA LEU A 42 25.43 5.11 48.40
C LEU A 42 24.18 4.46 47.81
N GLY A 43 23.17 4.47 48.70
CA GLY A 43 21.86 3.88 48.45
C GLY A 43 21.12 4.57 47.32
N SER A 44 20.26 3.97 46.91
CA SER A 44 18.85 4.00 46.70
C SER A 44 18.53 2.93 45.67
N ASP A 45 17.85 1.90 46.13
CA ASP A 45 17.06 1.02 45.26
C ASP A 45 15.95 1.86 44.61
N GLU A 46 16.31 2.70 43.66
CA GLU A 46 15.34 3.25 42.70
C GLU A 46 15.32 2.26 41.56
N ASP A 47 14.27 1.46 41.52
CA ASP A 47 13.92 0.66 40.33
C ASP A 47 13.94 1.61 39.12
N LEU A 48 14.92 1.45 38.23
CA LEU A 48 14.93 2.13 36.97
C LEU A 48 13.73 1.64 36.17
N VAL A 49 12.63 2.38 36.25
CA VAL A 49 11.49 2.22 35.37
C VAL A 49 11.96 2.64 33.98
N VAL A 50 12.31 1.67 33.15
CA VAL A 50 12.55 1.89 31.73
C VAL A 50 11.18 2.16 31.12
N GLU A 51 10.79 3.43 31.03
CA GLU A 51 9.68 3.84 30.19
C GLU A 51 10.10 3.57 28.73
N THR A 52 9.59 2.49 28.17
CA THR A 52 9.64 2.26 26.72
C THR A 52 8.78 3.34 26.07
N SER A 53 9.41 4.39 25.53
CA SER A 53 8.72 5.32 24.64
C SER A 53 8.15 4.52 23.49
N GLU A 54 6.83 4.52 23.34
CA GLU A 54 6.19 3.99 22.13
C GLU A 54 6.70 4.82 20.95
N VAL A 55 7.37 4.16 20.02
CA VAL A 55 7.80 4.80 18.77
C VAL A 55 6.53 5.06 17.95
N PRO A 56 6.23 6.31 17.58
CA PRO A 56 5.10 6.60 16.72
C PRO A 56 5.16 5.74 15.46
N GLN A 57 4.08 5.07 15.13
CA GLN A 57 3.94 4.28 13.92
C GLN A 57 2.99 4.98 12.96
N TYR A 58 3.33 4.97 11.67
CA TYR A 58 2.45 5.43 10.63
C TYR A 58 1.20 4.55 10.57
N GLN A 59 0.03 5.18 10.51
CA GLN A 59 -1.26 4.51 10.32
C GLN A 59 -2.08 5.35 9.33
N PRO A 60 -2.42 4.78 8.15
CA PRO A 60 -3.33 5.47 7.23
C PRO A 60 -4.74 5.48 7.78
N GLU A 61 -5.49 6.52 7.47
CA GLU A 61 -6.92 6.61 7.73
C GLU A 61 -7.67 6.42 6.42
N ASP A 62 -8.70 5.56 6.46
CA ASP A 62 -9.65 5.39 5.36
C ASP A 62 -10.68 6.52 5.48
N THR A 63 -10.60 7.49 4.58
CA THR A 63 -11.50 8.64 4.50
C THR A 63 -12.39 8.51 3.27
N ASP A 64 -13.38 9.40 3.12
CA ASP A 64 -14.18 9.46 1.92
C ASP A 64 -13.31 9.75 0.69
N ASP A 65 -13.56 9.04 -0.41
CA ASP A 65 -12.82 9.19 -1.67
C ASP A 65 -12.94 10.61 -2.23
N GLU A 66 -11.82 11.22 -2.58
CA GLU A 66 -11.79 12.47 -3.34
C GLU A 66 -11.88 12.19 -4.83
N LEU A 67 -13.02 12.59 -5.45
CA LEU A 67 -13.24 12.42 -6.89
C LEU A 67 -12.70 13.62 -7.68
N VAL A 68 -11.73 13.38 -8.55
CA VAL A 68 -11.09 14.35 -9.43
C VAL A 68 -11.56 14.14 -10.88
N THR A 69 -12.32 15.08 -11.44
CA THR A 69 -12.89 14.98 -12.80
C THR A 69 -12.42 16.09 -13.76
N GLY A 70 -11.64 17.03 -13.26
CA GLY A 70 -11.19 18.19 -14.05
C GLY A 70 -9.81 17.96 -14.70
N ASP A 71 -8.83 18.79 -14.33
CA ASP A 71 -7.44 18.60 -14.74
C ASP A 71 -6.80 17.52 -13.89
N LEU A 72 -6.68 16.32 -14.46
CA LEU A 72 -6.18 15.13 -13.78
C LEU A 72 -4.66 15.20 -13.48
N THR A 73 -3.95 16.21 -13.98
CA THR A 73 -2.51 16.41 -13.75
C THR A 73 -2.19 17.20 -12.48
N ASN A 74 -3.21 17.88 -11.92
CA ASN A 74 -3.05 18.65 -10.70
C ASN A 74 -2.72 17.75 -9.51
N PRO A 75 -1.89 18.24 -8.55
CA PRO A 75 -1.65 17.55 -7.31
C PRO A 75 -2.95 17.43 -6.48
N VAL A 76 -3.13 16.28 -5.85
CA VAL A 76 -4.24 15.99 -4.94
C VAL A 76 -3.68 15.60 -3.59
N GLU A 77 -4.14 16.25 -2.53
CA GLU A 77 -3.73 15.93 -1.15
C GLU A 77 -4.67 14.87 -0.60
N ASP A 78 -4.12 13.76 -0.17
CA ASP A 78 -4.83 12.69 0.53
C ASP A 78 -4.51 12.80 2.02
N GLU A 79 -5.44 13.41 2.76
CA GLU A 79 -5.27 13.66 4.20
C GLU A 79 -5.21 12.37 5.01
N GLY A 80 -5.95 11.33 4.60
CA GLY A 80 -5.99 10.05 5.29
C GLY A 80 -4.66 9.29 5.22
N TYR A 81 -3.98 9.37 4.07
CA TYR A 81 -2.63 8.83 3.92
C TYR A 81 -1.53 9.85 4.29
N GLY A 82 -1.87 11.12 4.43
CA GLY A 82 -0.89 12.19 4.65
C GLY A 82 0.10 12.31 3.50
N VAL A 83 -0.38 12.20 2.27
CA VAL A 83 0.46 12.27 1.06
C VAL A 83 -0.12 13.22 0.04
N THR A 84 0.70 13.61 -0.95
CA THR A 84 0.22 14.28 -2.15
C THR A 84 0.47 13.38 -3.34
N TRP A 85 -0.57 13.20 -4.15
CA TRP A 85 -0.55 12.42 -5.38
C TRP A 85 -0.47 13.31 -6.62
N TRP A 86 0.20 12.82 -7.68
CA TRP A 86 0.15 13.38 -9.03
C TRP A 86 -0.04 12.24 -10.02
N ASN A 87 -1.12 12.29 -10.77
CA ASN A 87 -1.30 11.43 -11.92
C ASN A 87 -0.43 11.94 -13.07
N GLN A 88 0.49 11.12 -13.55
CA GLN A 88 1.39 11.44 -14.66
C GLN A 88 0.96 10.79 -15.98
N GLY A 89 -0.23 10.18 -15.98
CA GLY A 89 -0.80 9.53 -17.14
C GLY A 89 -0.25 8.15 -17.43
N VAL A 90 -0.55 7.68 -18.62
CA VAL A 90 -0.22 6.35 -19.10
C VAL A 90 0.58 6.42 -20.39
N TYR A 91 1.42 5.41 -20.61
CA TYR A 91 2.08 5.19 -21.90
C TYR A 91 2.05 3.71 -22.27
N GLN A 92 2.28 3.43 -23.58
CA GLN A 92 2.31 2.05 -24.07
C GLN A 92 3.50 1.31 -23.47
N ASP A 93 3.26 0.14 -22.88
CA ASP A 93 4.34 -0.76 -22.50
C ASP A 93 5.03 -1.36 -23.76
N ASN A 94 6.31 -1.61 -23.67
CA ASN A 94 7.11 -2.20 -24.74
C ASN A 94 6.72 -3.65 -25.07
N ILE A 95 6.05 -4.33 -24.15
CA ILE A 95 5.64 -5.74 -24.28
C ILE A 95 4.15 -5.83 -24.56
N THR A 96 3.33 -5.44 -23.59
CA THR A 96 1.87 -5.44 -23.70
C THR A 96 1.26 -4.52 -22.63
N GLY A 97 0.10 -3.97 -22.94
CA GLY A 97 -0.65 -3.15 -22.01
C GLY A 97 -0.15 -1.72 -21.89
N SER A 98 -0.48 -1.09 -20.79
CA SER A 98 -0.11 0.29 -20.44
C SER A 98 0.65 0.34 -19.15
N VAL A 99 1.58 1.30 -19.05
CA VAL A 99 2.24 1.67 -17.80
C VAL A 99 1.64 2.97 -17.31
N LEU A 100 1.05 2.92 -16.12
CA LEU A 100 0.61 4.08 -15.37
C LEU A 100 1.76 4.56 -14.49
N THR A 101 1.99 5.87 -14.45
CA THR A 101 2.94 6.49 -13.53
C THR A 101 2.21 7.43 -12.58
N ILE A 102 2.42 7.25 -11.28
CA ILE A 102 1.92 8.11 -10.22
C ILE A 102 3.11 8.61 -9.41
N LYS A 103 3.19 9.91 -9.20
CA LYS A 103 4.14 10.48 -8.27
C LYS A 103 3.47 10.65 -6.92
N VAL A 104 4.18 10.27 -5.85
CA VAL A 104 3.73 10.41 -4.46
C VAL A 104 4.77 11.16 -3.64
N ARG A 105 4.31 12.07 -2.79
CA ARG A 105 5.12 12.74 -1.77
C ARG A 105 4.55 12.39 -0.39
N ASN A 106 5.40 11.95 0.50
CA ASN A 106 5.05 11.76 1.90
C ASN A 106 5.05 13.13 2.62
N ASN A 107 3.89 13.57 3.10
CA ASN A 107 3.73 14.82 3.86
C ASN A 107 3.80 14.59 5.37
N ASN A 108 3.85 13.32 5.83
CA ASN A 108 3.94 12.99 7.25
C ASN A 108 5.34 13.29 7.79
N ASP A 109 5.43 13.50 9.10
CA ASP A 109 6.69 13.58 9.84
C ASP A 109 7.36 12.21 10.05
N LEU A 110 6.65 11.12 9.73
CA LEU A 110 7.10 9.74 9.83
C LEU A 110 7.34 9.14 8.43
N PRO A 111 8.26 8.17 8.31
CA PRO A 111 8.39 7.41 7.08
C PRO A 111 7.10 6.63 6.76
N LEU A 112 6.66 6.68 5.51
CA LEU A 112 5.57 5.87 4.97
C LEU A 112 6.11 4.45 4.74
N PRO A 113 5.58 3.41 5.39
CA PRO A 113 6.04 2.03 5.20
C PRO A 113 5.89 1.56 3.75
N ALA A 114 6.70 0.58 3.34
CA ALA A 114 6.67 0.07 1.97
C ALA A 114 5.33 -0.58 1.59
N ASP A 115 4.63 -1.14 2.54
CA ASP A 115 3.32 -1.80 2.42
C ASP A 115 2.12 -0.88 2.72
N ALA A 116 2.38 0.42 2.95
CA ALA A 116 1.30 1.37 3.29
C ALA A 116 0.40 1.70 2.10
N ILE A 117 0.92 1.62 0.88
CA ILE A 117 0.17 1.94 -0.34
C ILE A 117 -0.27 0.63 -1.01
N SER A 118 -1.57 0.43 -1.10
CA SER A 118 -2.16 -0.68 -1.86
C SER A 118 -2.00 -0.45 -3.37
N ASP A 119 -2.08 -1.54 -4.14
CA ASP A 119 -2.10 -1.44 -5.60
C ASP A 119 -3.30 -0.63 -6.08
N PRO A 120 -3.12 0.20 -7.11
CA PRO A 120 -4.21 0.99 -7.67
C PRO A 120 -5.24 0.11 -8.39
N VAL A 121 -6.47 0.59 -8.42
CA VAL A 121 -7.55 0.00 -9.21
C VAL A 121 -7.79 0.86 -10.45
N LEU A 122 -7.77 0.25 -11.62
CA LEU A 122 -8.07 0.89 -12.89
C LEU A 122 -9.34 0.28 -13.48
N GLU A 123 -10.27 1.13 -13.89
CA GLU A 123 -11.52 0.74 -14.51
C GLU A 123 -11.75 1.56 -15.78
N VAL A 124 -12.48 1.00 -16.75
CA VAL A 124 -12.93 1.69 -17.95
C VAL A 124 -14.45 1.70 -18.01
N ALA A 125 -15.02 2.76 -18.57
CA ALA A 125 -16.47 2.86 -18.77
C ALA A 125 -16.95 1.74 -19.70
N ASP A 126 -18.01 1.02 -19.28
CA ASP A 126 -18.60 -0.10 -20.03
C ASP A 126 -19.57 0.33 -21.13
N GLY A 127 -19.81 1.64 -21.26
CA GLY A 127 -20.74 2.22 -22.22
C GLY A 127 -22.21 2.13 -21.81
N ASN A 128 -22.53 1.49 -20.67
CA ASN A 128 -23.90 1.35 -20.14
C ASN A 128 -24.11 2.13 -18.84
N GLY A 129 -23.14 2.96 -18.47
CA GLY A 129 -23.13 3.75 -17.24
C GLY A 129 -22.47 3.05 -16.05
N GLY A 130 -21.81 1.92 -16.30
CA GLY A 130 -20.99 1.18 -15.32
C GLY A 130 -19.50 1.24 -15.64
N TRP A 131 -18.72 0.54 -14.80
CA TRP A 131 -17.26 0.44 -14.87
C TRP A 131 -16.83 -1.02 -14.94
N THR A 132 -15.79 -1.28 -15.73
CA THR A 132 -15.18 -2.61 -15.85
C THR A 132 -13.73 -2.53 -15.39
N GLY A 133 -13.38 -3.33 -14.39
CA GLY A 133 -12.02 -3.41 -13.85
C GLY A 133 -11.03 -3.94 -14.88
N ILE A 134 -9.82 -3.39 -14.85
CA ILE A 134 -8.68 -3.81 -15.68
C ILE A 134 -7.64 -4.47 -14.79
N ASP A 135 -7.19 -5.65 -15.19
CA ASP A 135 -6.23 -6.42 -14.44
C ASP A 135 -4.83 -5.78 -14.45
N LEU A 136 -4.17 -5.80 -13.28
CA LEU A 136 -2.75 -5.53 -13.18
C LEU A 136 -1.95 -6.68 -13.82
N LEU A 137 -0.97 -6.32 -14.65
CA LEU A 137 -0.02 -7.28 -15.21
C LEU A 137 1.10 -7.56 -14.20
N PRO A 138 1.53 -8.82 -14.07
CA PRO A 138 2.61 -9.19 -13.16
C PRO A 138 3.93 -8.50 -13.56
N TYR A 139 4.72 -8.13 -12.56
CA TYR A 139 6.06 -7.61 -12.75
C TYR A 139 7.09 -8.75 -12.74
N ASP A 140 7.96 -8.77 -13.75
CA ASP A 140 9.10 -9.67 -13.85
C ASP A 140 10.36 -8.84 -14.13
N PRO A 141 11.33 -8.78 -13.21
CA PRO A 141 12.53 -7.95 -13.37
C PRO A 141 13.42 -8.39 -14.55
N GLU A 142 13.33 -9.65 -14.99
CA GLU A 142 14.09 -10.13 -16.15
C GLU A 142 13.47 -9.69 -17.47
N VAL A 143 12.15 -9.44 -17.48
CA VAL A 143 11.37 -9.06 -18.65
C VAL A 143 11.11 -7.55 -18.68
N ASN A 144 10.76 -6.97 -17.53
CA ASN A 144 10.38 -5.56 -17.38
C ASN A 144 11.57 -4.67 -17.00
N THR A 145 12.71 -4.82 -17.68
CA THR A 145 14.00 -4.19 -17.34
C THR A 145 13.98 -2.65 -17.35
N ASN A 146 13.00 -2.04 -18.01
CA ASN A 146 12.85 -0.58 -18.12
C ASN A 146 11.84 0.00 -17.13
N LEU A 147 11.26 -0.83 -16.26
CA LEU A 147 10.25 -0.41 -15.30
C LEU A 147 10.75 -0.60 -13.88
N MET A 148 10.22 0.19 -12.97
CA MET A 148 10.39 -0.01 -11.54
C MET A 148 9.45 -1.11 -11.06
N ALA A 149 9.84 -1.82 -10.01
CA ALA A 149 8.91 -2.71 -9.30
C ALA A 149 7.69 -1.92 -8.81
N PRO A 150 6.48 -2.49 -8.86
CA PRO A 150 5.27 -1.81 -8.40
C PRO A 150 5.33 -1.54 -6.90
N GLY A 151 4.67 -0.46 -6.48
CA GLY A 151 4.63 -0.04 -5.08
C GLY A 151 5.94 0.61 -4.60
N LEU A 152 6.10 0.68 -3.29
CA LEU A 152 7.31 1.16 -2.65
C LEU A 152 8.25 -0.03 -2.38
N ASP A 153 9.51 0.04 -2.81
CA ASP A 153 10.54 -0.97 -2.53
C ASP A 153 11.10 -0.87 -1.10
N ARG A 154 10.92 0.27 -0.46
CA ARG A 154 11.37 0.62 0.89
C ARG A 154 10.54 1.76 1.45
N PRO A 155 10.57 2.00 2.77
CA PRO A 155 9.87 3.12 3.37
C PRO A 155 10.24 4.46 2.73
N LEU A 156 9.22 5.26 2.41
CA LEU A 156 9.39 6.62 1.87
C LEU A 156 9.54 7.60 3.03
N GLY A 157 10.72 8.19 3.18
CA GLY A 157 11.04 9.12 4.26
C GLY A 157 10.11 10.33 4.32
N ALA A 158 10.05 10.99 5.48
CA ALA A 158 9.30 12.23 5.67
C ALA A 158 9.70 13.29 4.63
N GLY A 159 8.72 13.91 3.97
CA GLY A 159 8.92 14.89 2.92
C GLY A 159 9.49 14.36 1.60
N ALA A 160 9.84 13.08 1.52
CA ALA A 160 10.40 12.47 0.32
C ALA A 160 9.34 12.26 -0.77
N THR A 161 9.82 12.18 -2.02
CA THR A 161 8.97 11.99 -3.21
C THR A 161 9.54 10.86 -4.05
N THR A 162 8.65 10.03 -4.62
CA THR A 162 9.01 8.97 -5.56
C THR A 162 7.95 8.81 -6.64
N ASN A 163 8.28 8.07 -7.70
CA ASN A 163 7.31 7.62 -8.69
C ASN A 163 7.00 6.16 -8.44
N LEU A 164 5.73 5.80 -8.63
CA LEU A 164 5.21 4.45 -8.64
C LEU A 164 4.81 4.10 -10.07
N GLN A 165 5.10 2.89 -10.52
CA GLN A 165 4.72 2.42 -11.85
C GLN A 165 3.93 1.12 -11.74
N TYR A 166 2.82 1.08 -12.46
CA TYR A 166 1.93 -0.07 -12.48
C TYR A 166 1.56 -0.42 -13.92
N ARG A 167 1.56 -1.72 -14.23
CA ARG A 167 1.23 -2.22 -15.56
C ARG A 167 -0.19 -2.74 -15.58
N PHE A 168 -0.97 -2.35 -16.59
CA PHE A 168 -2.35 -2.79 -16.76
C PHE A 168 -2.57 -3.45 -18.12
N ASP A 169 -3.42 -4.48 -18.18
CA ASP A 169 -3.74 -5.21 -19.41
C ASP A 169 -4.75 -4.46 -20.28
N VAL A 170 -4.36 -3.27 -20.71
CA VAL A 170 -5.18 -2.40 -21.56
C VAL A 170 -4.28 -1.53 -22.44
N ALA A 171 -4.69 -1.30 -23.70
CA ALA A 171 -4.00 -0.34 -24.55
C ALA A 171 -4.32 1.11 -24.11
N PRO A 172 -3.34 2.07 -24.15
CA PRO A 172 -3.57 3.45 -23.74
C PRO A 172 -4.78 4.10 -24.41
N GLY A 173 -5.00 3.82 -25.71
CA GLY A 173 -6.11 4.35 -26.48
C GLY A 173 -7.51 4.00 -25.94
N ASN A 174 -7.63 3.00 -25.07
CA ASN A 174 -8.89 2.63 -24.43
C ASN A 174 -9.13 3.36 -23.10
N LEU A 175 -8.17 4.18 -22.64
CA LEU A 175 -8.22 4.88 -21.37
C LEU A 175 -8.68 6.34 -21.49
N TRP A 176 -9.45 6.67 -22.55
CA TRP A 176 -10.02 8.00 -22.78
C TRP A 176 -11.18 8.33 -21.81
N ASN A 177 -11.82 7.30 -21.23
CA ASN A 177 -12.85 7.41 -20.20
C ASN A 177 -12.63 6.29 -19.20
N ALA A 178 -11.79 6.55 -18.23
CA ALA A 178 -11.33 5.59 -17.24
C ALA A 178 -11.40 6.20 -15.84
N ARG A 179 -11.37 5.31 -14.84
CA ARG A 179 -11.30 5.66 -13.43
C ARG A 179 -10.10 4.99 -12.83
N LEU A 180 -9.29 5.76 -12.12
CA LEU A 180 -8.09 5.31 -11.42
C LEU A 180 -8.23 5.62 -9.94
N SER A 181 -8.16 4.61 -9.09
CA SER A 181 -8.23 4.77 -7.62
C SER A 181 -6.91 4.35 -6.98
N ILE A 182 -6.38 5.17 -6.09
CA ILE A 182 -5.24 4.86 -5.22
C ILE A 182 -5.34 5.67 -3.93
N GLY A 183 -5.08 5.04 -2.79
CA GLY A 183 -5.37 5.68 -1.49
C GLY A 183 -6.85 6.06 -1.41
N ASN A 184 -7.13 7.28 -0.97
CA ASN A 184 -8.47 7.87 -0.92
C ASN A 184 -8.74 8.82 -2.10
N VAL A 185 -8.06 8.64 -3.26
CA VAL A 185 -8.23 9.50 -4.43
C VAL A 185 -8.67 8.71 -5.64
N VAL A 186 -9.65 9.25 -6.35
CA VAL A 186 -10.21 8.68 -7.58
C VAL A 186 -10.13 9.72 -8.70
N TRP A 187 -9.30 9.48 -9.72
CA TRP A 187 -9.32 10.26 -10.95
C TRP A 187 -10.29 9.64 -11.94
N GLU A 188 -11.14 10.46 -12.55
CA GLU A 188 -12.09 10.01 -13.56
C GLU A 188 -12.00 10.89 -14.81
N GLY A 189 -11.68 10.28 -15.96
CA GLY A 189 -11.53 10.98 -17.22
C GLY A 189 -10.59 10.30 -18.19
N ASN A 190 -9.91 11.12 -19.02
CA ASN A 190 -8.92 10.63 -19.97
C ASN A 190 -7.55 10.49 -19.28
N MET A 191 -7.04 9.25 -19.18
CA MET A 191 -5.74 8.97 -18.56
C MET A 191 -4.56 9.18 -19.50
N ASN A 192 -4.77 9.53 -20.77
CA ASN A 192 -3.72 9.91 -21.71
C ASN A 192 -3.40 11.41 -21.53
N LEU A 193 -2.61 11.73 -20.51
CA LEU A 193 -2.27 13.09 -20.05
C LEU A 193 -1.06 13.65 -20.79
#